data_93e2950eb54c8e161e34f15ff818994f
#
_entry.id   93e2950eb54c8e161e34f15ff818994f
#
_cell.length_a   1.000
_cell.length_b   1.000
_cell.length_c   1.000
_cell.angle_alpha   90.00
_cell.angle_beta   90.00
_cell.angle_gamma   90.00
#
_symmetry.space_group_name_H-M   'P 1'
#
loop_
_entity.id
_entity.type
_entity.pdbx_description
1 polymer ?
#
loop_
_entity_poly.entity_id
_entity_poly.type
_entity_poly.pdbx_seq_one_letter_code
_entity_poly.pdbx_strand_id
1 'polypeptide(L)'
;MGPVEDLGLLKMDFLGLSNLTVLRNAIRIVKAVHKVSITPEEIPLDDTKTFELLQRGDTTGVFQFESSGMKRYLRELKPTVFEDAIAMGALYRPGPLSAGLTDSFIKRKNGLEEISYPHPLMEPALSTTFGVLVYQEQVMGI
;
A
#
# COMPACT_ATOMS: atom_id res chain seq x y z
N MET A 1 13.65 -12.18 19.72
CA MET A 1 13.07 -11.84 21.04
C MET A 1 14.15 -11.20 21.87
N GLY A 2 13.86 -10.13 22.57
CA GLY A 2 14.87 -9.39 23.32
C GLY A 2 14.81 -9.70 24.81
N PRO A 3 15.88 -9.39 25.55
CA PRO A 3 15.96 -9.67 27.00
C PRO A 3 14.79 -9.13 27.84
N VAL A 4 14.09 -8.11 27.33
CA VAL A 4 12.94 -7.49 28.01
C VAL A 4 11.72 -8.41 28.01
N GLU A 5 11.48 -9.14 26.92
CA GLU A 5 10.39 -10.10 26.78
C GLU A 5 10.64 -11.35 27.61
N ASP A 6 11.91 -11.79 27.70
CA ASP A 6 12.31 -12.93 28.52
C ASP A 6 12.07 -12.68 30.02
N LEU A 7 12.07 -11.41 30.45
CA LEU A 7 11.75 -10.98 31.82
C LEU A 7 10.23 -10.78 32.05
N GLY A 8 9.39 -11.06 31.07
CA GLY A 8 7.94 -10.87 31.17
C GLY A 8 7.48 -9.41 31.18
N LEU A 9 8.32 -8.49 30.71
CA LEU A 9 8.00 -7.06 30.62
C LEU A 9 7.30 -6.77 29.30
N LEU A 10 6.33 -5.86 29.32
CA LEU A 10 5.67 -5.37 28.12
C LEU A 10 6.56 -4.36 27.39
N LYS A 11 6.87 -4.67 26.13
CA LYS A 11 7.52 -3.72 25.21
C LYS A 11 6.43 -3.02 24.39
N MET A 12 6.40 -1.69 24.47
CA MET A 12 5.52 -0.85 23.65
C MET A 12 6.35 -0.03 22.68
N ASP A 13 6.01 -0.11 21.38
CA ASP A 13 6.64 0.70 20.35
C ASP A 13 5.82 1.97 20.11
N PHE A 14 6.47 3.15 20.24
CA PHE A 14 5.88 4.44 19.92
C PHE A 14 6.41 4.89 18.56
N LEU A 15 5.58 4.82 17.54
CA LEU A 15 5.94 5.14 16.18
C LEU A 15 5.28 6.44 15.73
N GLY A 16 6.04 7.31 15.07
CA GLY A 16 5.56 8.54 14.46
C GLY A 16 6.01 8.63 13.01
N LEU A 17 5.20 9.29 12.18
CA LEU A 17 5.48 9.51 10.78
C LEU A 17 5.62 11.01 10.50
N SER A 18 6.83 11.46 10.18
CA SER A 18 7.13 12.87 9.89
C SER A 18 6.40 13.39 8.64
N ASN A 19 6.05 12.53 7.69
CA ASN A 19 5.31 12.88 6.48
C ASN A 19 3.93 13.48 6.77
N LEU A 20 3.27 13.06 7.84
CA LEU A 20 1.99 13.68 8.26
C LEU A 20 2.19 15.13 8.72
N THR A 21 3.34 15.42 9.36
CA THR A 21 3.70 16.80 9.72
C THR A 21 4.01 17.64 8.48
N VAL A 22 4.68 17.06 7.47
CA VAL A 22 4.93 17.72 6.18
C VAL A 22 3.62 18.06 5.50
N LEU A 23 2.69 17.11 5.41
CA LEU A 23 1.35 17.31 4.82
C LEU A 23 0.58 18.44 5.55
N ARG A 24 0.52 18.39 6.89
CA ARG A 24 -0.11 19.44 7.69
C ARG A 24 0.48 20.82 7.42
N ASN A 25 1.82 20.92 7.34
CA ASN A 25 2.49 22.18 7.08
C ASN A 25 2.23 22.68 5.64
N ALA A 26 2.21 21.77 4.65
CA ALA A 26 1.88 22.11 3.26
C ALA A 26 0.46 22.67 3.16
N ILE A 27 -0.53 22.03 3.76
CA ILE A 27 -1.92 22.53 3.81
C ILE A 27 -2.00 23.91 4.45
N ARG A 28 -1.26 24.13 5.56
CA ARG A 28 -1.21 25.45 6.22
C ARG A 28 -0.63 26.53 5.33
N ILE A 29 0.44 26.23 4.58
CA ILE A 29 1.07 27.15 3.64
C ILE A 29 0.12 27.47 2.48
N VAL A 30 -0.52 26.47 1.89
CA VAL A 30 -1.51 26.65 0.82
C VAL A 30 -2.64 27.57 1.29
N LYS A 31 -3.17 27.34 2.48
CA LYS A 31 -4.19 28.21 3.06
C LYS A 31 -3.70 29.65 3.26
N ALA A 32 -2.47 29.84 3.72
CA ALA A 32 -1.92 31.18 3.96
C ALA A 32 -1.68 31.94 2.66
N VAL A 33 -1.13 31.27 1.63
CA VAL A 33 -0.71 31.89 0.36
C VAL A 33 -1.88 32.00 -0.61
N HIS A 34 -2.59 30.90 -0.85
CA HIS A 34 -3.63 30.82 -1.88
C HIS A 34 -5.03 31.01 -1.37
N LYS A 35 -5.22 31.12 -0.03
CA LYS A 35 -6.55 31.25 0.64
C LYS A 35 -7.47 30.05 0.38
N VAL A 36 -6.91 28.91 -0.02
CA VAL A 36 -7.62 27.64 -0.24
C VAL A 36 -7.49 26.80 1.02
N SER A 37 -8.60 26.31 1.55
CA SER A 37 -8.61 25.31 2.62
C SER A 37 -8.68 23.92 1.98
N ILE A 38 -7.80 23.03 2.37
CA ILE A 38 -7.77 21.62 1.96
C ILE A 38 -7.98 20.79 3.22
N THR A 39 -8.93 19.88 3.18
CA THR A 39 -9.18 18.88 4.21
C THR A 39 -8.70 17.54 3.65
N PRO A 40 -7.79 16.81 4.32
CA PRO A 40 -7.26 15.55 3.80
C PRO A 40 -8.34 14.53 3.43
N GLU A 41 -9.43 14.50 4.19
CA GLU A 41 -10.57 13.60 4.01
C GLU A 41 -11.40 13.92 2.75
N GLU A 42 -11.26 15.13 2.20
CA GLU A 42 -11.96 15.58 0.99
C GLU A 42 -11.11 15.35 -0.29
N ILE A 43 -9.87 14.86 -0.15
CA ILE A 43 -9.02 14.57 -1.30
C ILE A 43 -9.60 13.33 -2.02
N PRO A 44 -9.94 13.46 -3.33
CA PRO A 44 -10.49 12.33 -4.08
C PRO A 44 -9.49 11.19 -4.20
N LEU A 45 -9.95 9.95 -4.00
CA LEU A 45 -9.14 8.74 -4.10
C LEU A 45 -9.22 8.08 -5.49
N ASP A 46 -9.91 8.71 -6.43
CA ASP A 46 -10.20 8.23 -7.78
C ASP A 46 -9.64 9.13 -8.88
N ASP A 47 -8.67 10.00 -8.56
CA ASP A 47 -8.07 10.90 -9.54
C ASP A 47 -7.27 10.14 -10.60
N THR A 48 -7.77 10.14 -11.84
CA THR A 48 -7.19 9.43 -12.98
C THR A 48 -5.75 9.84 -13.27
N LYS A 49 -5.43 11.15 -13.14
CA LYS A 49 -4.07 11.65 -13.40
C LYS A 49 -3.05 11.10 -12.41
N THR A 50 -3.47 10.92 -11.16
CA THR A 50 -2.65 10.28 -10.13
C THR A 50 -2.36 8.82 -10.50
N PHE A 51 -3.37 8.06 -10.94
CA PHE A 51 -3.13 6.68 -11.39
C PHE A 51 -2.27 6.61 -12.64
N GLU A 52 -2.44 7.50 -13.62
CA GLU A 52 -1.55 7.57 -14.78
C GLU A 52 -0.09 7.83 -14.39
N LEU A 53 0.16 8.70 -13.41
CA LEU A 53 1.49 8.96 -12.87
C LEU A 53 2.07 7.70 -12.21
N LEU A 54 1.28 6.99 -11.40
CA LEU A 54 1.68 5.73 -10.78
C LEU A 54 1.99 4.65 -11.84
N GLN A 55 1.16 4.51 -12.86
CA GLN A 55 1.33 3.55 -13.95
C GLN A 55 2.61 3.79 -14.77
N ARG A 56 3.01 5.05 -14.97
CA ARG A 56 4.28 5.39 -15.60
C ARG A 56 5.48 5.17 -14.68
N GLY A 57 5.26 5.03 -13.39
CA GLY A 57 6.31 4.98 -12.38
C GLY A 57 7.07 6.30 -12.21
N ASP A 58 6.43 7.44 -12.54
CA ASP A 58 7.00 8.78 -12.40
C ASP A 58 6.88 9.28 -10.96
N THR A 59 7.25 8.43 -10.00
CA THR A 59 6.99 8.59 -8.57
C THR A 59 8.19 9.10 -7.77
N THR A 60 9.12 9.78 -8.40
CA THR A 60 10.22 10.47 -7.70
C THR A 60 9.65 11.51 -6.74
N GLY A 61 10.03 11.45 -5.47
CA GLY A 61 9.51 12.32 -4.41
C GLY A 61 8.15 11.89 -3.84
N VAL A 62 7.54 10.83 -4.35
CA VAL A 62 6.32 10.26 -3.76
C VAL A 62 6.73 9.30 -2.65
N PHE A 63 6.32 9.62 -1.42
CA PHE A 63 6.69 8.84 -0.24
C PHE A 63 6.40 7.33 -0.41
N GLN A 64 7.38 6.50 -0.08
CA GLN A 64 7.37 5.03 -0.22
C GLN A 64 7.29 4.49 -1.66
N PHE A 65 7.09 5.33 -2.68
CA PHE A 65 6.91 4.90 -4.07
C PHE A 65 8.09 5.28 -4.99
N GLU A 66 9.16 5.85 -4.47
CA GLU A 66 10.25 6.45 -5.25
C GLU A 66 11.42 5.51 -5.59
N SER A 67 11.54 4.33 -4.95
CA SER A 67 12.63 3.41 -5.25
C SER A 67 12.51 2.82 -6.67
N SER A 68 13.65 2.51 -7.30
CA SER A 68 13.69 1.93 -8.65
C SER A 68 12.90 0.62 -8.75
N GLY A 69 12.97 -0.23 -7.72
CA GLY A 69 12.21 -1.47 -7.63
C GLY A 69 10.71 -1.22 -7.54
N MET A 70 10.27 -0.29 -6.68
CA MET A 70 8.87 0.08 -6.57
C MET A 70 8.33 0.65 -7.89
N LYS A 71 9.08 1.53 -8.54
CA LYS A 71 8.71 2.09 -9.85
C LYS A 71 8.52 1.01 -10.92
N ARG A 72 9.34 -0.04 -10.90
CA ARG A 72 9.18 -1.19 -11.80
C ARG A 72 7.86 -1.91 -11.52
N TYR A 73 7.60 -2.26 -10.27
CA TYR A 73 6.37 -2.94 -9.87
C TYR A 73 5.10 -2.12 -10.14
N LEU A 74 5.14 -0.81 -9.97
CA LEU A 74 4.02 0.07 -10.32
C LEU A 74 3.70 0.04 -11.82
N ARG A 75 4.72 0.02 -12.68
CA ARG A 75 4.53 -0.12 -14.14
C ARG A 75 3.94 -1.47 -14.53
N GLU A 76 4.31 -2.54 -13.82
CA GLU A 76 3.77 -3.88 -14.03
C GLU A 76 2.35 -4.02 -13.47
N LEU A 77 2.09 -3.48 -12.29
CA LEU A 77 0.78 -3.49 -11.63
C LEU A 77 -0.28 -2.69 -12.39
N LYS A 78 0.10 -1.54 -12.92
CA LYS A 78 -0.81 -0.56 -13.56
C LYS A 78 -1.98 -0.21 -12.63
N PRO A 79 -1.75 0.46 -11.50
CA PRO A 79 -2.80 0.78 -10.53
C PRO A 79 -3.94 1.55 -11.20
N THR A 80 -5.18 1.16 -10.89
CA THR A 80 -6.40 1.79 -11.42
C THR A 80 -7.34 2.25 -10.32
N VAL A 81 -7.14 1.74 -9.12
CA VAL A 81 -7.90 2.09 -7.92
C VAL A 81 -6.94 2.29 -6.73
N PHE A 82 -7.42 2.97 -5.71
CA PHE A 82 -6.58 3.28 -4.54
C PHE A 82 -6.11 2.04 -3.79
N GLU A 83 -6.95 0.99 -3.75
CA GLU A 83 -6.63 -0.31 -3.16
C GLU A 83 -5.40 -0.96 -3.78
N ASP A 84 -5.15 -0.76 -5.08
CA ASP A 84 -3.95 -1.26 -5.75
C ASP A 84 -2.67 -0.63 -5.15
N ALA A 85 -2.72 0.66 -4.86
CA ALA A 85 -1.60 1.37 -4.24
C ALA A 85 -1.37 0.91 -2.80
N ILE A 86 -2.44 0.69 -2.03
CA ILE A 86 -2.38 0.13 -0.67
C ILE A 86 -1.76 -1.26 -0.70
N ALA A 87 -2.25 -2.14 -1.58
CA ALA A 87 -1.75 -3.50 -1.72
C ALA A 87 -0.27 -3.51 -2.10
N MET A 88 0.16 -2.64 -3.02
CA MET A 88 1.57 -2.53 -3.40
C MET A 88 2.45 -2.10 -2.22
N GLY A 89 1.99 -1.16 -1.39
CA GLY A 89 2.69 -0.75 -0.17
C GLY A 89 2.85 -1.89 0.85
N ALA A 90 1.91 -2.83 0.90
CA ALA A 90 1.97 -4.02 1.74
C ALA A 90 2.86 -5.12 1.13
N LEU A 91 2.78 -5.33 -0.19
CA LEU A 91 3.46 -6.41 -0.91
C LEU A 91 4.93 -6.11 -1.23
N TYR A 92 5.33 -4.83 -1.32
CA TYR A 92 6.71 -4.45 -1.59
C TYR A 92 7.57 -4.53 -0.32
N ARG A 93 7.72 -5.75 0.18
CA ARG A 93 8.54 -6.08 1.37
C ARG A 93 9.31 -7.38 1.11
N PRO A 94 10.47 -7.59 1.76
CA PRO A 94 11.31 -8.78 1.53
C PRO A 94 10.56 -10.11 1.60
N GLY A 95 9.67 -10.29 2.57
CA GLY A 95 8.88 -11.52 2.73
C GLY A 95 7.97 -11.80 1.51
N PRO A 96 6.99 -10.93 1.21
CA PRO A 96 6.10 -11.13 0.05
C PRO A 96 6.86 -11.21 -1.29
N LEU A 97 7.93 -10.43 -1.47
CA LEU A 97 8.76 -10.47 -2.68
C LEU A 97 9.44 -11.83 -2.84
N SER A 98 10.08 -12.35 -1.78
CA SER A 98 10.75 -13.64 -1.82
C SER A 98 9.80 -14.82 -1.96
N ALA A 99 8.57 -14.68 -1.48
CA ALA A 99 7.50 -15.68 -1.61
C ALA A 99 6.75 -15.63 -2.96
N GLY A 100 7.07 -14.66 -3.84
CA GLY A 100 6.40 -14.51 -5.14
C GLY A 100 4.97 -13.96 -5.06
N LEU A 101 4.51 -13.54 -3.88
CA LEU A 101 3.14 -13.05 -3.68
C LEU A 101 2.87 -11.76 -4.46
N THR A 102 3.87 -10.90 -4.57
CA THR A 102 3.79 -9.65 -5.33
C THR A 102 3.57 -9.92 -6.82
N ASP A 103 4.31 -10.86 -7.38
CA ASP A 103 4.21 -11.22 -8.80
C ASP A 103 2.85 -11.89 -9.10
N SER A 104 2.39 -12.80 -8.23
CA SER A 104 1.07 -13.43 -8.38
C SER A 104 -0.07 -12.39 -8.29
N PHE A 105 0.00 -11.46 -7.34
CA PHE A 105 -0.98 -10.39 -7.23
C PHE A 105 -1.08 -9.57 -8.52
N ILE A 106 0.06 -9.14 -9.07
CA ILE A 106 0.13 -8.35 -10.31
C ILE A 106 -0.42 -9.14 -11.49
N LYS A 107 -0.01 -10.39 -11.65
CA LYS A 107 -0.46 -11.25 -12.74
C LYS A 107 -1.95 -11.50 -12.69
N ARG A 108 -2.50 -11.82 -11.51
CA ARG A 108 -3.92 -12.08 -11.31
C ARG A 108 -4.76 -10.83 -11.54
N LYS A 109 -4.35 -9.68 -11.02
CA LYS A 109 -4.99 -8.40 -11.30
C LYS A 109 -5.07 -8.09 -12.80
N ASN A 110 -3.99 -8.37 -13.54
CA ASN A 110 -3.92 -8.10 -14.98
C ASN A 110 -4.49 -9.25 -15.84
N GLY A 111 -5.08 -10.28 -15.25
CA GLY A 111 -5.66 -11.41 -15.97
C GLY A 111 -4.62 -12.34 -16.63
N LEU A 112 -3.36 -12.28 -16.19
CA LEU A 112 -2.26 -13.09 -16.70
C LEU A 112 -2.08 -14.41 -15.92
N GLU A 113 -2.73 -14.52 -14.77
CA GLU A 113 -2.77 -15.72 -13.93
C GLU A 113 -4.21 -15.90 -13.43
N GLU A 114 -4.68 -17.14 -13.38
CA GLU A 114 -6.01 -17.47 -12.88
C GLU A 114 -6.08 -17.21 -11.36
N ILE A 115 -7.21 -16.60 -10.93
CA ILE A 115 -7.45 -16.39 -9.51
C ILE A 115 -7.83 -17.73 -8.89
N SER A 116 -7.07 -18.12 -7.88
CA SER A 116 -7.31 -19.36 -7.13
C SER A 116 -7.27 -19.11 -5.63
N TYR A 117 -8.07 -19.87 -4.91
CA TYR A 117 -8.14 -19.82 -3.45
C TYR A 117 -7.67 -21.16 -2.90
N PRO A 118 -6.83 -21.19 -1.83
CA PRO A 118 -6.40 -22.44 -1.21
C PRO A 118 -7.56 -23.31 -0.70
N HIS A 119 -8.66 -22.66 -0.31
CA HIS A 119 -9.90 -23.31 0.04
C HIS A 119 -11.09 -22.40 -0.31
N PRO A 120 -12.26 -22.93 -0.75
CA PRO A 120 -13.41 -22.10 -1.14
C PRO A 120 -13.90 -21.14 -0.05
N LEU A 121 -13.80 -21.53 1.22
CA LEU A 121 -14.18 -20.66 2.34
C LEU A 121 -13.28 -19.43 2.50
N MET A 122 -12.12 -19.39 1.87
CA MET A 122 -11.21 -18.24 1.90
C MET A 122 -11.57 -17.16 0.87
N GLU A 123 -12.42 -17.48 -0.10
CA GLU A 123 -12.81 -16.54 -1.15
C GLU A 123 -13.37 -15.22 -0.60
N PRO A 124 -14.29 -15.20 0.38
CA PRO A 124 -14.81 -13.93 0.91
C PRO A 124 -13.72 -13.03 1.51
N ALA A 125 -12.69 -13.60 2.11
CA ALA A 125 -11.59 -12.85 2.71
C ALA A 125 -10.53 -12.39 1.69
N LEU A 126 -10.36 -13.14 0.58
CA LEU A 126 -9.27 -12.93 -0.38
C LEU A 126 -9.71 -12.39 -1.74
N SER A 127 -11.02 -12.26 -2.00
CA SER A 127 -11.54 -11.82 -3.30
C SER A 127 -11.04 -10.44 -3.69
N THR A 128 -10.95 -9.51 -2.75
CA THR A 128 -10.46 -8.14 -2.98
C THR A 128 -8.97 -8.06 -3.29
N THR A 129 -8.22 -9.12 -3.01
CA THR A 129 -6.79 -9.25 -3.26
C THR A 129 -6.44 -10.38 -4.22
N PHE A 130 -7.38 -10.73 -5.09
CA PHE A 130 -7.20 -11.72 -6.17
C PHE A 130 -6.70 -13.08 -5.67
N GLY A 131 -7.15 -13.51 -4.48
CA GLY A 131 -6.75 -14.78 -3.87
C GLY A 131 -5.36 -14.76 -3.22
N VAL A 132 -4.74 -13.58 -3.07
CA VAL A 132 -3.42 -13.43 -2.43
C VAL A 132 -3.61 -12.94 -0.99
N LEU A 133 -2.91 -13.53 -0.03
CA LEU A 133 -2.82 -13.03 1.34
C LEU A 133 -1.91 -11.80 1.38
N VAL A 134 -2.51 -10.63 1.61
CA VAL A 134 -1.83 -9.33 1.64
C VAL A 134 -1.82 -8.73 3.04
N TYR A 135 -2.95 -8.83 3.76
CA TYR A 135 -3.19 -8.14 5.02
C TYR A 135 -3.34 -9.09 6.19
N GLN A 136 -2.88 -8.66 7.36
CA GLN A 136 -3.01 -9.42 8.60
C GLN A 136 -4.48 -9.68 8.96
N GLU A 137 -5.36 -8.73 8.66
CA GLU A 137 -6.81 -8.82 8.88
C GLU A 137 -7.43 -9.99 8.10
N GLN A 138 -6.90 -10.30 6.92
CA GLN A 138 -7.35 -11.46 6.13
C GLN A 138 -7.00 -12.77 6.84
N VAL A 139 -5.80 -12.85 7.44
CA VAL A 139 -5.39 -14.05 8.21
C VAL A 139 -6.27 -14.25 9.45
N MET A 140 -6.68 -13.16 10.10
CA MET A 140 -7.56 -13.23 11.27
C MET A 140 -9.02 -13.53 10.91
N GLY A 141 -9.42 -13.30 9.67
CA GLY A 141 -10.78 -13.51 9.17
C GLY A 141 -11.02 -14.91 8.56
N ILE A 142 -9.94 -15.67 8.37
CA ILE A 142 -9.96 -17.05 7.85
C ILE A 142 -10.01 -18.03 9.02
#